data_691abbf4e408883e821104e0ff7298f0
#
_entry.id   691abbf4e408883e821104e0ff7298f0
#
_cell.length_a   1.000
_cell.length_b   1.000
_cell.length_c   1.000
_cell.angle_alpha   90.00
_cell.angle_beta   90.00
_cell.angle_gamma   90.00
#
_symmetry.space_group_name_H-M   'P 1'
#
loop_
_entity.id
_entity.type
_entity.pdbx_description
1 polymer ?
#
loop_
_entity_poly.entity_id
_entity_poly.type
_entity_poly.pdbx_seq_one_letter_code
_entity_poly.pdbx_strand_id
1 'polypeptide(L)'
;GVKNYVGGNCTVSLMLIALGGLFAEDLIEWVSPMTYQAASGSGAKHMRELISQMGDIHNTVINPLSDPASAILDIDKAVAERLRSDEFPKDQFGVPLAGSLIPWIDTQLPSGQSREEWKAGAETNKILGIEDTPIPIDGLCVRIGAMRCHSQALTIKLKKDISVEEIEQKLAKANDWVKVIPNDREQTINELTPTEVTGTLSIPVGRIRKLTMXPXXISAFTVGYLLL
;
A
#
# COMPACT_ATOMS: atom_id res chain seq x y z
N GLY A 1 6.80 34.99 1.62
CA GLY A 1 7.09 33.56 1.85
C GLY A 1 5.87 32.69 1.57
N VAL A 2 6.07 31.37 1.49
CA VAL A 2 4.99 30.41 1.25
C VAL A 2 4.03 30.42 2.44
N LYS A 3 2.74 30.52 2.17
CA LYS A 3 1.71 30.58 3.22
C LYS A 3 0.85 29.31 3.26
N ASN A 4 0.85 28.54 2.19
CA ASN A 4 0.01 27.33 2.09
C ASN A 4 0.85 26.17 1.63
N TYR A 5 0.65 25.01 2.27
CA TYR A 5 1.29 23.75 1.91
C TYR A 5 0.18 22.74 1.59
N VAL A 6 0.25 22.14 0.44
CA VAL A 6 -0.75 21.16 -0.01
C VAL A 6 -0.03 19.83 -0.27
N GLY A 7 -0.43 18.80 0.45
CA GLY A 7 0.12 17.46 0.23
C GLY A 7 -0.51 16.80 -0.98
N GLY A 8 0.22 15.96 -1.66
CA GLY A 8 -0.30 15.11 -2.72
C GLY A 8 -1.06 13.93 -2.14
N ASN A 9 -1.67 13.14 -3.03
CA ASN A 9 -2.33 11.88 -2.64
C ASN A 9 -1.34 11.00 -1.84
N CYS A 10 -1.84 10.31 -0.82
CA CYS A 10 -1.01 9.56 0.12
C CYS A 10 -0.17 8.47 -0.55
N THR A 11 -0.75 7.68 -1.46
CA THR A 11 0.01 6.62 -2.14
C THR A 11 0.95 7.18 -3.21
N VAL A 12 0.55 8.28 -3.88
CA VAL A 12 1.43 8.97 -4.84
C VAL A 12 2.66 9.52 -4.11
N SER A 13 2.45 10.21 -3.00
CA SER A 13 3.56 10.77 -2.22
C SER A 13 4.49 9.68 -1.69
N LEU A 14 3.92 8.56 -1.22
CA LEU A 14 4.72 7.42 -0.77
C LEU A 14 5.61 6.89 -1.90
N MET A 15 5.03 6.68 -3.10
CA MET A 15 5.77 6.20 -4.26
C MET A 15 6.87 7.19 -4.67
N LEU A 16 6.52 8.48 -4.74
CA LEU A 16 7.47 9.52 -5.15
C LEU A 16 8.66 9.63 -4.20
N ILE A 17 8.42 9.54 -2.90
CA ILE A 17 9.51 9.58 -1.92
C ILE A 17 10.34 8.29 -2.01
N ALA A 18 9.66 7.13 -2.06
CA ALA A 18 10.33 5.83 -2.11
C ALA A 18 11.22 5.68 -3.34
N LEU A 19 10.74 6.15 -4.50
CA LEU A 19 11.45 6.00 -5.77
C LEU A 19 12.19 7.28 -6.21
N GLY A 20 12.32 8.25 -5.30
CA GLY A 20 12.83 9.58 -5.62
C GLY A 20 14.14 9.59 -6.40
N GLY A 21 15.07 8.72 -6.03
CA GLY A 21 16.37 8.62 -6.72
C GLY A 21 16.26 8.15 -8.17
N LEU A 22 15.28 7.29 -8.46
CA LEU A 22 15.08 6.82 -9.84
C LEU A 22 14.34 7.87 -10.69
N PHE A 23 13.38 8.57 -10.10
CA PHE A 23 12.69 9.68 -10.79
C PHE A 23 13.64 10.84 -11.08
N ALA A 24 14.47 11.21 -10.12
CA ALA A 24 15.39 12.35 -10.26
C ALA A 24 16.42 12.13 -11.38
N GLU A 25 16.78 10.88 -11.65
CA GLU A 25 17.74 10.55 -12.70
C GLU A 25 17.06 10.12 -14.02
N ASP A 26 15.76 10.32 -14.14
CA ASP A 26 14.97 9.99 -15.33
C ASP A 26 15.13 8.53 -15.75
N LEU A 27 15.19 7.63 -14.77
CA LEU A 27 15.43 6.21 -15.02
C LEU A 27 14.15 5.40 -15.27
N ILE A 28 12.99 5.94 -14.90
CA ILE A 28 11.73 5.20 -14.94
C ILE A 28 11.03 5.38 -16.30
N GLU A 29 10.76 4.25 -16.96
CA GLU A 29 9.96 4.22 -18.19
C GLU A 29 8.46 4.17 -17.86
N TRP A 30 8.05 3.28 -16.93
CA TRP A 30 6.68 3.20 -16.40
C TRP A 30 6.67 2.49 -15.05
N VAL A 31 5.56 2.67 -14.29
CA VAL A 31 5.36 2.00 -13.00
C VAL A 31 3.96 1.40 -12.95
N SER A 32 3.84 0.17 -12.45
CA SER A 32 2.54 -0.41 -12.10
C SER A 32 2.49 -0.63 -10.57
N PRO A 33 1.84 0.28 -9.83
CA PRO A 33 1.71 0.14 -8.38
C PRO A 33 0.46 -0.65 -8.00
N MET A 34 0.63 -1.67 -7.16
CA MET A 34 -0.47 -2.37 -6.48
C MET A 34 -0.45 -1.87 -5.05
N THR A 35 -1.47 -1.08 -4.65
CA THR A 35 -1.46 -0.47 -3.32
C THR A 35 -2.30 -1.30 -2.34
N TYR A 36 -1.82 -1.41 -1.12
CA TYR A 36 -2.50 -2.04 0.02
C TYR A 36 -2.72 -0.93 1.05
N GLN A 37 -3.91 -0.32 0.98
CA GLN A 37 -4.17 0.92 1.70
C GLN A 37 -4.83 0.69 3.05
N ALA A 38 -4.23 1.24 4.09
CA ALA A 38 -4.72 1.16 5.47
C ALA A 38 -6.03 1.93 5.66
N ALA A 39 -6.80 1.55 6.67
CA ALA A 39 -8.08 2.18 7.03
C ALA A 39 -7.93 3.69 7.30
N SER A 40 -6.77 4.12 7.81
CA SER A 40 -6.51 5.53 8.12
C SER A 40 -6.72 6.46 6.93
N GLY A 41 -6.48 5.98 5.70
CA GLY A 41 -6.72 6.77 4.50
C GLY A 41 -8.19 7.15 4.29
N SER A 42 -9.12 6.46 4.94
CA SER A 42 -10.56 6.77 4.91
C SER A 42 -11.02 7.55 6.14
N GLY A 43 -10.12 7.80 7.08
CA GLY A 43 -10.41 8.64 8.24
C GLY A 43 -10.82 7.88 9.49
N ALA A 44 -10.99 8.64 10.58
CA ALA A 44 -11.16 8.11 11.93
C ALA A 44 -12.39 7.20 12.11
N LYS A 45 -13.50 7.51 11.43
CA LYS A 45 -14.71 6.68 11.55
C LYS A 45 -14.46 5.27 10.97
N HIS A 46 -13.76 5.20 9.84
CA HIS A 46 -13.39 3.92 9.21
C HIS A 46 -12.42 3.13 10.08
N MET A 47 -11.45 3.82 10.71
CA MET A 47 -10.53 3.15 11.63
C MET A 47 -11.27 2.54 12.83
N ARG A 48 -12.23 3.28 13.39
CA ARG A 48 -13.07 2.77 14.48
C ARG A 48 -13.86 1.55 14.04
N GLU A 49 -14.47 1.61 12.86
CA GLU A 49 -15.25 0.49 12.33
C GLU A 49 -14.38 -0.74 12.13
N LEU A 50 -13.15 -0.58 11.60
CA LEU A 50 -12.25 -1.72 11.44
C LEU A 50 -11.98 -2.42 12.78
N ILE A 51 -11.73 -1.66 13.85
CA ILE A 51 -11.52 -2.25 15.18
C ILE A 51 -12.81 -2.95 15.67
N SER A 52 -13.97 -2.33 15.43
CA SER A 52 -15.26 -2.94 15.79
C SER A 52 -15.48 -4.26 15.04
N GLN A 53 -15.12 -4.30 13.76
CA GLN A 53 -15.18 -5.52 12.95
C GLN A 53 -14.28 -6.62 13.51
N MET A 54 -13.04 -6.27 13.89
CA MET A 54 -12.08 -7.22 14.47
C MET A 54 -12.63 -7.80 15.78
N GLY A 55 -13.19 -6.94 16.63
CA GLY A 55 -13.82 -7.36 17.89
C GLY A 55 -15.04 -8.23 17.66
N ASP A 56 -15.87 -7.89 16.70
CA ASP A 56 -17.07 -8.65 16.35
C ASP A 56 -16.72 -10.07 15.89
N ILE A 57 -15.72 -10.19 15.01
CA ILE A 57 -15.20 -11.50 14.55
C ILE A 57 -14.73 -12.32 15.77
N HIS A 58 -13.88 -11.73 16.59
CA HIS A 58 -13.33 -12.42 17.76
C HIS A 58 -14.44 -12.88 18.71
N ASN A 59 -15.39 -11.99 19.01
CA ASN A 59 -16.49 -12.30 19.94
C ASN A 59 -17.40 -13.41 19.42
N THR A 60 -17.59 -13.50 18.09
CA THR A 60 -18.40 -14.54 17.47
C THR A 60 -17.84 -15.94 17.75
N VAL A 61 -16.52 -16.06 17.85
CA VAL A 61 -15.86 -17.37 17.99
C VAL A 61 -15.06 -17.53 19.28
N ILE A 62 -15.25 -16.64 20.27
CA ILE A 62 -14.44 -16.62 21.49
C ILE A 62 -14.50 -17.99 22.24
N ASN A 63 -15.67 -18.62 22.30
CA ASN A 63 -15.83 -19.88 23.02
C ASN A 63 -15.12 -21.03 22.29
N PRO A 64 -15.40 -21.29 20.99
CA PRO A 64 -14.66 -22.36 20.30
C PRO A 64 -13.16 -22.09 20.19
N LEU A 65 -12.72 -20.81 20.13
CA LEU A 65 -11.28 -20.51 20.15
C LEU A 65 -10.61 -20.95 21.45
N SER A 66 -11.36 -20.93 22.56
CA SER A 66 -10.85 -21.29 23.88
C SER A 66 -10.78 -22.81 24.09
N ASP A 67 -11.40 -23.60 23.24
CA ASP A 67 -11.46 -25.06 23.36
C ASP A 67 -10.55 -25.70 22.29
N PRO A 68 -9.41 -26.29 22.68
CA PRO A 68 -8.49 -26.93 21.72
C PRO A 68 -9.13 -28.08 20.93
N ALA A 69 -10.27 -28.61 21.37
CA ALA A 69 -10.98 -29.69 20.66
C ALA A 69 -11.85 -29.14 19.51
N SER A 70 -12.08 -27.82 19.45
CA SER A 70 -12.90 -27.22 18.41
C SER A 70 -12.24 -27.36 17.05
N ALA A 71 -13.02 -27.79 16.05
CA ALA A 71 -12.50 -27.91 14.67
C ALA A 71 -12.34 -26.53 14.03
N ILE A 72 -11.21 -26.28 13.44
CA ILE A 72 -10.91 -24.98 12.80
C ILE A 72 -11.92 -24.66 11.68
N LEU A 73 -12.43 -25.66 10.99
CA LEU A 73 -13.41 -25.46 9.91
C LEU A 73 -14.76 -24.98 10.46
N ASP A 74 -15.13 -25.37 11.67
CA ASP A 74 -16.35 -24.86 12.31
C ASP A 74 -16.17 -23.39 12.72
N ILE A 75 -14.99 -23.03 13.21
CA ILE A 75 -14.63 -21.63 13.54
C ILE A 75 -14.67 -20.79 12.26
N ASP A 76 -14.02 -21.27 11.19
CA ASP A 76 -14.00 -20.58 9.90
C ASP A 76 -15.42 -20.35 9.35
N LYS A 77 -16.27 -21.37 9.44
CA LYS A 77 -17.66 -21.27 9.00
C LYS A 77 -18.42 -20.20 9.78
N ALA A 78 -18.27 -20.18 11.11
CA ALA A 78 -18.93 -19.18 11.96
C ALA A 78 -18.47 -17.75 11.61
N VAL A 79 -17.16 -17.56 11.38
CA VAL A 79 -16.61 -16.26 10.94
C VAL A 79 -17.20 -15.88 9.58
N ALA A 80 -17.21 -16.79 8.62
CA ALA A 80 -17.73 -16.52 7.28
C ALA A 80 -19.21 -16.14 7.29
N GLU A 81 -20.02 -16.83 8.11
CA GLU A 81 -21.43 -16.51 8.30
C GLU A 81 -21.62 -15.14 8.93
N ARG A 82 -20.81 -14.82 9.94
CA ARG A 82 -20.89 -13.51 10.59
C ARG A 82 -20.52 -12.36 9.64
N LEU A 83 -19.45 -12.51 8.87
CA LEU A 83 -19.04 -11.50 7.89
C LEU A 83 -20.14 -11.20 6.86
N ARG A 84 -20.98 -12.19 6.52
CA ARG A 84 -22.06 -12.02 5.55
C ARG A 84 -23.34 -11.48 6.17
N SER A 85 -23.41 -11.44 7.48
CA SER A 85 -24.61 -11.00 8.23
C SER A 85 -24.89 -9.51 8.02
N ASP A 86 -26.16 -9.15 7.99
CA ASP A 86 -26.59 -7.76 7.92
C ASP A 86 -26.25 -6.99 9.21
N GLU A 87 -26.09 -7.69 10.32
CA GLU A 87 -25.74 -7.08 11.61
C GLU A 87 -24.23 -6.86 11.78
N PHE A 88 -23.39 -7.34 10.85
CA PHE A 88 -21.96 -7.09 10.92
C PHE A 88 -21.69 -5.58 10.75
N PRO A 89 -20.82 -4.96 11.58
CA PRO A 89 -20.60 -3.51 11.51
C PRO A 89 -19.88 -3.11 10.20
N LYS A 90 -20.63 -2.49 9.28
CA LYS A 90 -20.11 -2.09 7.96
C LYS A 90 -20.70 -0.76 7.47
N ASP A 91 -21.10 0.12 8.41
CA ASP A 91 -21.76 1.39 8.07
C ASP A 91 -20.85 2.35 7.32
N GLN A 92 -19.52 2.29 7.54
CA GLN A 92 -18.58 3.21 6.94
C GLN A 92 -17.99 2.64 5.65
N PHE A 93 -17.54 1.38 5.67
CA PHE A 93 -16.95 0.73 4.47
C PHE A 93 -18.01 0.17 3.51
N GLY A 94 -19.22 -0.11 4.00
CA GLY A 94 -20.28 -0.73 3.22
C GLY A 94 -20.15 -2.25 3.12
N VAL A 95 -18.97 -2.78 3.37
CA VAL A 95 -18.65 -4.22 3.31
C VAL A 95 -17.64 -4.57 4.39
N PRO A 96 -17.47 -5.84 4.73
CA PRO A 96 -16.42 -6.24 5.68
C PRO A 96 -15.02 -5.93 5.17
N LEU A 97 -14.18 -5.37 6.05
CA LEU A 97 -12.75 -5.16 5.78
C LEU A 97 -11.90 -6.08 6.65
N ALA A 98 -12.21 -6.21 7.96
CA ALA A 98 -11.50 -7.15 8.82
C ALA A 98 -11.73 -8.57 8.31
N GLY A 99 -10.65 -9.32 8.17
CA GLY A 99 -10.70 -10.68 7.62
C GLY A 99 -10.93 -10.74 6.11
N SER A 100 -10.85 -9.58 5.41
CA SER A 100 -11.13 -9.48 3.99
C SER A 100 -10.28 -8.37 3.37
N LEU A 101 -10.67 -7.93 2.17
CA LEU A 101 -10.12 -6.74 1.53
C LEU A 101 -11.20 -6.11 0.65
N ILE A 102 -11.01 -4.85 0.28
CA ILE A 102 -11.93 -4.17 -0.63
C ILE A 102 -11.12 -3.77 -1.87
N PRO A 103 -11.39 -4.38 -3.04
CA PRO A 103 -10.59 -4.15 -4.24
C PRO A 103 -11.06 -2.92 -5.05
N TRP A 104 -11.49 -1.89 -4.36
CA TRP A 104 -11.95 -0.63 -4.98
C TRP A 104 -11.85 0.51 -3.97
N ILE A 105 -11.25 1.62 -4.39
CA ILE A 105 -11.17 2.83 -3.56
C ILE A 105 -11.58 4.03 -4.43
N ASP A 106 -12.51 4.87 -3.91
CA ASP A 106 -13.01 6.09 -4.57
C ASP A 106 -13.98 5.76 -5.71
N THR A 107 -14.38 6.75 -6.49
CA THR A 107 -15.41 6.66 -7.52
C THR A 107 -14.88 6.03 -8.81
N GLN A 108 -15.79 5.45 -9.57
CA GLN A 108 -15.48 4.85 -10.87
C GLN A 108 -15.35 5.92 -11.96
N LEU A 109 -14.36 5.76 -12.82
CA LEU A 109 -14.15 6.62 -13.99
C LEU A 109 -14.57 5.89 -15.28
N PRO A 110 -14.87 6.62 -16.37
CA PRO A 110 -15.23 5.99 -17.65
C PRO A 110 -14.15 5.08 -18.24
N SER A 111 -12.88 5.28 -17.85
CA SER A 111 -11.76 4.43 -18.27
C SER A 111 -11.82 3.01 -17.68
N GLY A 112 -12.63 2.81 -16.65
CA GLY A 112 -12.66 1.56 -15.89
C GLY A 112 -11.79 1.61 -14.63
N GLN A 113 -10.97 2.64 -14.49
CA GLN A 113 -10.17 2.86 -13.28
C GLN A 113 -11.05 3.41 -12.15
N SER A 114 -10.63 3.21 -10.92
CA SER A 114 -11.11 4.06 -9.85
C SER A 114 -10.39 5.41 -9.91
N ARG A 115 -11.00 6.44 -9.31
CA ARG A 115 -10.37 7.76 -9.24
C ARG A 115 -9.03 7.69 -8.48
N GLU A 116 -8.95 6.83 -7.46
CA GLU A 116 -7.71 6.64 -6.69
C GLU A 116 -6.58 6.10 -7.58
N GLU A 117 -6.89 5.17 -8.48
CA GLU A 117 -5.91 4.63 -9.43
C GLU A 117 -5.45 5.69 -10.43
N TRP A 118 -6.39 6.45 -10.99
CA TRP A 118 -6.10 7.54 -11.93
C TRP A 118 -5.13 8.58 -11.31
N LYS A 119 -5.28 8.88 -10.02
CA LYS A 119 -4.41 9.85 -9.33
C LYS A 119 -2.94 9.47 -9.44
N ALA A 120 -2.62 8.17 -9.47
CA ALA A 120 -1.22 7.71 -9.52
C ALA A 120 -0.46 8.34 -10.69
N GLY A 121 -1.02 8.27 -11.89
CA GLY A 121 -0.39 8.87 -13.07
C GLY A 121 -0.52 10.38 -13.10
N ALA A 122 -1.74 10.89 -12.86
CA ALA A 122 -2.03 12.31 -12.98
C ALA A 122 -1.22 13.16 -11.99
N GLU A 123 -1.21 12.76 -10.71
CA GLU A 123 -0.50 13.54 -9.69
C GLU A 123 1.02 13.36 -9.77
N THR A 124 1.51 12.15 -10.06
CA THR A 124 2.95 11.93 -10.23
C THR A 124 3.52 12.88 -11.28
N ASN A 125 2.93 12.86 -12.48
CA ASN A 125 3.44 13.69 -13.57
C ASN A 125 3.32 15.19 -13.26
N LYS A 126 2.21 15.59 -12.63
CA LYS A 126 2.01 16.98 -12.21
C LYS A 126 3.07 17.41 -11.19
N ILE A 127 3.34 16.58 -10.16
CA ILE A 127 4.32 16.92 -9.11
C ILE A 127 5.73 17.00 -9.69
N LEU A 128 6.06 16.09 -10.63
CA LEU A 128 7.36 16.06 -11.29
C LEU A 128 7.50 17.14 -12.38
N GLY A 129 6.43 17.83 -12.73
CA GLY A 129 6.45 18.86 -13.78
C GLY A 129 6.61 18.28 -15.18
N ILE A 130 6.14 17.06 -15.41
CA ILE A 130 6.25 16.38 -16.70
C ILE A 130 4.96 16.60 -17.49
N GLU A 131 5.05 17.39 -18.56
CA GLU A 131 3.87 17.74 -19.38
C GLU A 131 3.88 17.06 -20.75
N ASP A 132 5.03 17.07 -21.43
CA ASP A 132 5.12 16.65 -22.84
C ASP A 132 5.06 15.13 -23.03
N THR A 133 5.73 14.38 -22.16
CA THR A 133 5.79 12.91 -22.28
C THR A 133 5.58 12.30 -20.88
N PRO A 134 4.32 12.22 -20.44
CA PRO A 134 4.03 11.69 -19.10
C PRO A 134 4.54 10.26 -18.92
N ILE A 135 5.08 9.99 -17.74
CA ILE A 135 5.45 8.64 -17.35
C ILE A 135 4.16 7.83 -17.15
N PRO A 136 3.97 6.70 -17.88
CA PRO A 136 2.79 5.86 -17.66
C PRO A 136 2.82 5.24 -16.26
N ILE A 137 1.76 5.46 -15.49
CA ILE A 137 1.60 4.86 -14.16
C ILE A 137 0.17 4.39 -14.03
N ASP A 138 -0.02 3.08 -13.85
CA ASP A 138 -1.35 2.50 -13.71
C ASP A 138 -1.25 1.19 -12.91
N GLY A 139 -2.24 0.95 -12.06
CA GLY A 139 -2.25 -0.22 -11.19
C GLY A 139 -3.60 -0.38 -10.49
N LEU A 140 -3.61 -1.07 -9.36
CA LEU A 140 -4.84 -1.31 -8.61
C LEU A 140 -4.71 -0.80 -7.17
N CYS A 141 -5.81 -0.28 -6.64
CA CYS A 141 -5.87 0.23 -5.28
C CYS A 141 -6.81 -0.62 -4.43
N VAL A 142 -6.25 -1.24 -3.39
CA VAL A 142 -6.95 -2.18 -2.53
C VAL A 142 -6.92 -1.67 -1.08
N ARG A 143 -8.07 -1.68 -0.41
CA ARG A 143 -8.16 -1.38 1.02
C ARG A 143 -7.94 -2.68 1.80
N ILE A 144 -7.08 -2.65 2.81
CA ILE A 144 -6.77 -3.82 3.63
C ILE A 144 -7.02 -3.53 5.11
N GLY A 145 -7.06 -4.58 5.93
CA GLY A 145 -7.32 -4.48 7.36
C GLY A 145 -6.16 -3.99 8.21
N ALA A 146 -5.23 -3.20 7.64
CA ALA A 146 -4.21 -2.49 8.41
C ALA A 146 -4.80 -1.18 8.94
N MET A 147 -4.48 -0.82 10.16
CA MET A 147 -4.98 0.43 10.77
C MET A 147 -4.33 1.65 10.13
N ARG A 148 -2.99 1.64 10.00
CA ARG A 148 -2.17 2.75 9.49
C ARG A 148 -1.06 2.21 8.59
N CYS A 149 -0.47 3.08 7.81
CA CYS A 149 0.64 2.84 6.89
C CYS A 149 0.21 2.06 5.66
N HIS A 150 0.19 2.76 4.54
CA HIS A 150 -0.07 2.14 3.23
C HIS A 150 1.16 1.35 2.80
N SER A 151 0.93 0.26 2.08
CA SER A 151 1.99 -0.52 1.46
C SER A 151 1.79 -0.53 -0.06
N GLN A 152 2.87 -0.72 -0.80
CA GLN A 152 2.80 -0.79 -2.27
C GLN A 152 3.74 -1.87 -2.79
N ALA A 153 3.22 -2.74 -3.65
CA ALA A 153 4.04 -3.62 -4.47
C ALA A 153 4.18 -2.95 -5.84
N LEU A 154 5.42 -2.67 -6.24
CA LEU A 154 5.71 -1.88 -7.43
C LEU A 154 6.39 -2.75 -8.48
N THR A 155 5.86 -2.74 -9.69
CA THR A 155 6.56 -3.25 -10.87
C THR A 155 7.02 -2.02 -11.65
N ILE A 156 8.32 -1.92 -11.89
CA ILE A 156 8.95 -0.73 -12.46
C ILE A 156 9.74 -1.15 -13.69
N LYS A 157 9.48 -0.50 -14.80
CA LYS A 157 10.28 -0.64 -16.00
C LYS A 157 11.29 0.50 -16.04
N LEU A 158 12.56 0.14 -16.14
CA LEU A 158 13.63 1.13 -16.27
C LEU A 158 13.98 1.38 -17.73
N LYS A 159 14.38 2.61 -18.05
CA LYS A 159 14.83 3.02 -19.38
C LYS A 159 16.14 2.35 -19.77
N LYS A 160 16.95 1.97 -18.78
CA LYS A 160 18.21 1.26 -19.00
C LYS A 160 18.42 0.20 -17.93
N ASP A 161 19.19 -0.81 -18.22
CA ASP A 161 19.49 -1.88 -17.29
C ASP A 161 20.62 -1.43 -16.35
N ILE A 162 20.35 -1.39 -15.06
CA ILE A 162 21.32 -1.11 -14.01
C ILE A 162 21.23 -2.21 -12.95
N SER A 163 22.28 -2.39 -12.18
CA SER A 163 22.32 -3.46 -11.18
C SER A 163 21.38 -3.18 -10.00
N VAL A 164 21.03 -4.21 -9.28
CA VAL A 164 20.21 -4.07 -8.06
C VAL A 164 20.93 -3.19 -7.03
N GLU A 165 22.22 -3.39 -6.88
CA GLU A 165 23.06 -2.59 -5.97
C GLU A 165 23.04 -1.09 -6.34
N GLU A 166 23.08 -0.79 -7.63
CA GLU A 166 23.00 0.61 -8.08
C GLU A 166 21.62 1.20 -7.79
N ILE A 167 20.55 0.42 -7.98
CA ILE A 167 19.17 0.85 -7.64
C ILE A 167 19.09 1.16 -6.14
N GLU A 168 19.54 0.23 -5.29
CA GLU A 168 19.52 0.40 -3.84
C GLU A 168 20.26 1.65 -3.38
N GLN A 169 21.44 1.90 -3.95
CA GLN A 169 22.24 3.09 -3.64
C GLN A 169 21.51 4.39 -4.02
N LYS A 170 20.87 4.41 -5.20
CA LYS A 170 20.13 5.60 -5.65
C LYS A 170 18.93 5.89 -4.74
N LEU A 171 18.21 4.85 -4.33
CA LEU A 171 17.07 5.01 -3.43
C LEU A 171 17.53 5.50 -2.04
N ALA A 172 18.57 4.88 -1.49
CA ALA A 172 19.09 5.23 -0.17
C ALA A 172 19.63 6.66 -0.07
N LYS A 173 20.16 7.18 -1.17
CA LYS A 173 20.77 8.52 -1.19
C LYS A 173 19.77 9.64 -1.51
N ALA A 174 18.56 9.31 -1.94
CA ALA A 174 17.63 10.30 -2.45
C ALA A 174 17.08 11.24 -1.37
N ASN A 175 16.84 10.71 -0.18
CA ASN A 175 16.31 11.49 0.94
C ASN A 175 16.51 10.74 2.26
N ASP A 176 16.33 11.45 3.38
CA ASP A 176 16.60 10.93 4.72
C ASP A 176 15.51 9.96 5.25
N TRP A 177 14.36 9.90 4.60
CA TRP A 177 13.25 9.06 5.08
C TRP A 177 13.32 7.64 4.53
N VAL A 178 13.95 7.45 3.36
CA VAL A 178 14.04 6.13 2.72
C VAL A 178 15.07 5.27 3.43
N LYS A 179 14.65 4.07 3.80
CA LYS A 179 15.51 3.05 4.38
C LYS A 179 15.45 1.82 3.47
N VAL A 180 16.55 1.50 2.81
CA VAL A 180 16.61 0.30 1.96
C VAL A 180 16.80 -0.92 2.85
N ILE A 181 15.87 -1.88 2.73
CA ILE A 181 15.91 -3.14 3.48
C ILE A 181 16.46 -4.21 2.53
N PRO A 182 17.54 -4.89 2.91
CA PRO A 182 18.09 -5.96 2.06
C PRO A 182 17.05 -7.01 1.70
N ASN A 183 17.19 -7.61 0.52
CA ASN A 183 16.24 -8.63 0.06
C ASN A 183 16.52 -9.96 0.75
N ASP A 184 16.35 -9.97 2.06
CA ASP A 184 16.52 -11.09 2.98
C ASP A 184 15.18 -11.36 3.67
N ARG A 185 14.85 -12.63 3.86
CA ARG A 185 13.55 -13.02 4.42
C ARG A 185 13.34 -12.47 5.82
N GLU A 186 14.32 -12.64 6.70
CA GLU A 186 14.17 -12.25 8.11
C GLU A 186 14.03 -10.73 8.25
N GLN A 187 14.90 -9.97 7.58
CA GLN A 187 14.82 -8.52 7.62
C GLN A 187 13.51 -8.01 7.00
N THR A 188 13.09 -8.62 5.88
CA THR A 188 11.84 -8.23 5.21
C THR A 188 10.64 -8.37 6.14
N ILE A 189 10.47 -9.52 6.79
CA ILE A 189 9.27 -9.75 7.61
C ILE A 189 9.29 -8.94 8.91
N ASN A 190 10.44 -8.52 9.37
CA ASN A 190 10.56 -7.72 10.60
C ASN A 190 10.51 -6.22 10.34
N GLU A 191 11.11 -5.75 9.24
CA GLU A 191 11.32 -4.32 9.03
C GLU A 191 10.43 -3.69 7.95
N LEU A 192 9.86 -4.49 7.03
CA LEU A 192 9.12 -3.99 5.88
C LEU A 192 7.61 -4.18 6.07
N THR A 193 7.09 -3.76 7.23
CA THR A 193 5.68 -3.96 7.58
C THR A 193 5.05 -2.70 8.15
N PRO A 194 3.72 -2.54 8.01
CA PRO A 194 3.00 -1.41 8.64
C PRO A 194 3.23 -1.32 10.15
N THR A 195 3.35 -2.45 10.84
CA THR A 195 3.55 -2.48 12.29
C THR A 195 4.85 -1.78 12.68
N GLU A 196 5.93 -2.07 11.95
CA GLU A 196 7.25 -1.53 12.25
C GLU A 196 7.32 -0.02 12.03
N VAL A 197 6.68 0.49 10.99
CA VAL A 197 6.82 1.91 10.64
C VAL A 197 5.74 2.82 11.22
N THR A 198 4.69 2.25 11.82
CA THR A 198 3.61 3.06 12.39
C THR A 198 4.16 3.99 13.47
N GLY A 199 3.90 5.29 13.35
CA GLY A 199 4.37 6.30 14.30
C GLY A 199 5.74 6.87 13.96
N THR A 200 6.34 6.46 12.84
CA THR A 200 7.62 7.00 12.37
C THR A 200 7.45 7.73 11.05
N LEU A 201 8.50 8.41 10.59
CA LEU A 201 8.57 8.99 9.24
C LEU A 201 9.39 8.10 8.30
N SER A 202 9.80 6.93 8.75
CA SER A 202 10.60 6.01 7.95
C SER A 202 9.78 5.44 6.79
N ILE A 203 10.41 5.35 5.62
CA ILE A 203 9.82 4.75 4.42
C ILE A 203 10.75 3.62 3.98
N PRO A 204 10.60 2.43 4.57
CA PRO A 204 11.40 1.30 4.12
C PRO A 204 11.02 0.88 2.70
N VAL A 205 12.03 0.56 1.91
CA VAL A 205 11.90 0.04 0.55
C VAL A 205 12.73 -1.23 0.48
N GLY A 206 12.12 -2.33 0.11
CA GLY A 206 12.81 -3.62 0.04
C GLY A 206 12.22 -4.51 -1.04
N ARG A 207 12.57 -5.79 -1.02
CA ARG A 207 12.16 -6.75 -2.04
C ARG A 207 12.60 -6.32 -3.44
N ILE A 208 13.70 -5.56 -3.51
CA ILE A 208 14.25 -5.06 -4.78
C ILE A 208 14.93 -6.23 -5.49
N ARG A 209 14.47 -6.53 -6.70
CA ARG A 209 15.05 -7.59 -7.50
C ARG A 209 14.66 -7.43 -8.97
N LYS A 210 15.46 -7.98 -9.86
CA LYS A 210 15.10 -8.09 -11.28
C LYS A 210 13.94 -9.07 -11.43
N LEU A 211 13.01 -8.76 -12.33
CA LEU A 211 11.95 -9.70 -12.67
C LEU A 211 12.42 -10.63 -13.80
N THR A 212 12.01 -11.88 -13.71
CA THR A 212 12.40 -12.89 -14.71
C THR A 212 11.68 -12.70 -16.06
N MET A 213 10.62 -11.95 -16.08
CA MET A 213 9.79 -11.72 -17.27
C MET A 213 10.40 -10.76 -18.29
N UNK A 214 11.11 -9.87 -17.86
CA UNK A 214 11.65 -8.81 -18.71
C UNK A 214 12.82 -8.19 -18.06
N PRO A 215 13.71 -8.22 -18.78
CA PRO A 215 14.92 -7.69 -18.12
C PRO A 215 14.84 -6.27 -17.54
N UNK A 216 14.33 -5.50 -17.77
CA UNK A 216 14.30 -4.21 -17.29
C UNK A 216 13.22 -3.93 -16.32
N UNK A 217 12.52 -4.80 -15.89
CA UNK A 217 11.59 -4.72 -14.90
C UNK A 217 12.20 -5.09 -13.60
N ILE A 218 11.89 -4.31 -12.75
CA ILE A 218 12.24 -4.62 -11.36
C ILE A 218 11.00 -4.67 -10.46
N SER A 219 11.11 -5.42 -9.35
CA SER A 219 10.13 -5.44 -8.27
C SER A 219 10.68 -4.64 -7.10
N ALA A 220 9.82 -3.89 -6.40
CA ALA A 220 10.13 -3.27 -5.12
C ALA A 220 8.87 -3.26 -4.26
N PHE A 221 9.04 -3.23 -2.95
CA PHE A 221 7.94 -3.11 -1.99
C PHE A 221 8.28 -1.99 -1.01
N THR A 222 7.34 -1.11 -0.77
CA THR A 222 7.52 -0.02 0.19
C THR A 222 6.32 0.09 1.13
N VAL A 223 6.59 0.61 2.31
CA VAL A 223 5.57 0.86 3.34
C VAL A 223 5.83 2.26 3.91
N GLY A 224 4.78 2.97 4.21
CA GLY A 224 4.97 4.27 4.87
C GLY A 224 3.66 4.92 5.23
N TYR A 225 3.78 5.93 6.06
CA TYR A 225 2.67 6.77 6.48
C TYR A 225 3.05 8.23 6.27
N LEU A 226 2.26 8.91 5.47
CA LEU A 226 2.40 10.35 5.33
C LEU A 226 1.28 11.02 6.12
N LEU A 227 1.68 11.86 7.03
CA LEU A 227 0.73 12.69 7.77
C LEU A 227 0.10 13.69 6.80
N LEU A 228 -1.19 13.57 6.59
CA LEU A 228 -1.97 14.57 5.88
C LEU A 228 -2.49 15.61 6.87
#